data_f752b0625b445bccf93fdfb46d8a4ad7
#
_entry.id   f752b0625b445bccf93fdfb46d8a4ad7
#
_cell.length_a   1.000
_cell.length_b   1.000
_cell.length_c   1.000
_cell.angle_alpha   90.00
_cell.angle_beta   90.00
_cell.angle_gamma   90.00
#
_symmetry.space_group_name_H-M   'P 1'
#
loop_
_entity.id
_entity.type
_entity.pdbx_description
1 polymer ?
#
loop_
_entity_poly.entity_id
_entity_poly.type
_entity_poly.pdbx_seq_one_letter_code
_entity_poly.pdbx_strand_id
1 'polypeptide(L)'
;MPSNQTNNLLAEGWQPQRSKIKAAIDNGLAESYLKVDKLLYIGAAHGYTITHLYQHYTKILELYAVEKSDEMMRAFIPVAQDLPNTVPILADAQAPDSFAHYIPTEVDVVFQDIAQKNQVSIFLANCKRFLNNHGVGLLALKAPAINSTAEPAAVFAEARSQLEREGMTVVQEVSLEPYQKHHRLYVVHQADDYNYF
;
A
#
# COMPACT_ATOMS: atom_id res chain seq x y z
N MET A 1 -16.60 -20.99 -7.90
CA MET A 1 -15.28 -21.53 -7.52
C MET A 1 -14.25 -20.50 -7.92
N PRO A 2 -13.21 -20.22 -7.10
CA PRO A 2 -12.14 -19.32 -7.46
C PRO A 2 -11.46 -19.74 -8.76
N SER A 3 -10.94 -18.78 -9.51
CA SER A 3 -10.19 -19.03 -10.75
C SER A 3 -8.92 -19.86 -10.48
N ASN A 4 -8.38 -20.48 -11.50
CA ASN A 4 -7.10 -21.19 -11.37
C ASN A 4 -5.97 -20.27 -10.91
N GLN A 5 -6.01 -18.98 -11.28
CA GLN A 5 -5.00 -18.00 -10.87
C GLN A 5 -5.07 -17.74 -9.37
N THR A 6 -6.25 -17.46 -8.81
CA THR A 6 -6.42 -17.23 -7.37
C THR A 6 -6.01 -18.46 -6.57
N ASN A 7 -6.41 -19.67 -7.00
CA ASN A 7 -6.02 -20.91 -6.35
C ASN A 7 -4.49 -21.12 -6.38
N ASN A 8 -3.82 -20.79 -7.49
CA ASN A 8 -2.36 -20.88 -7.59
C ASN A 8 -1.67 -19.90 -6.62
N LEU A 9 -2.13 -18.66 -6.54
CA LEU A 9 -1.58 -17.67 -5.61
C LEU A 9 -1.72 -18.13 -4.16
N LEU A 10 -2.86 -18.69 -3.78
CA LEU A 10 -3.11 -19.23 -2.44
C LEU A 10 -2.25 -20.46 -2.13
N ALA A 11 -2.08 -21.36 -3.10
CA ALA A 11 -1.28 -22.58 -2.93
C ALA A 11 0.22 -22.28 -2.68
N GLU A 12 0.72 -21.14 -3.15
CA GLU A 12 2.10 -20.70 -2.90
C GLU A 12 2.34 -20.26 -1.43
N GLY A 13 1.27 -20.01 -0.67
CA GLY A 13 1.30 -19.45 0.68
C GLY A 13 1.73 -17.99 0.71
N TRP A 14 1.51 -17.31 1.81
CA TRP A 14 1.85 -15.89 1.95
C TRP A 14 3.33 -15.71 2.35
N GLN A 15 4.16 -15.42 1.38
CA GLN A 15 5.62 -15.36 1.52
C GLN A 15 6.11 -13.91 1.70
N PRO A 16 6.97 -13.62 2.70
CA PRO A 16 7.48 -12.28 2.94
C PRO A 16 8.43 -11.78 1.83
N GLN A 17 9.04 -12.69 1.07
CA GLN A 17 9.88 -12.34 -0.08
C GLN A 17 9.06 -11.75 -1.24
N ARG A 18 7.74 -12.02 -1.27
CA ARG A 18 6.83 -11.59 -2.34
C ARG A 18 5.84 -10.53 -1.91
N SER A 19 5.72 -10.26 -0.62
CA SER A 19 4.76 -9.29 -0.06
C SER A 19 5.42 -8.40 1.00
N LYS A 20 5.48 -7.10 0.75
CA LYS A 20 6.02 -6.12 1.72
C LYS A 20 5.19 -6.07 3.00
N ILE A 21 3.87 -6.23 2.90
CA ILE A 21 3.00 -6.32 4.09
C ILE A 21 3.35 -7.56 4.90
N LYS A 22 3.52 -8.74 4.26
CA LYS A 22 3.91 -9.94 5.00
C LYS A 22 5.28 -9.79 5.65
N ALA A 23 6.26 -9.24 4.92
CA ALA A 23 7.58 -8.95 5.47
C ALA A 23 7.50 -7.99 6.67
N ALA A 24 6.62 -6.98 6.59
CA ALA A 24 6.41 -6.04 7.69
C ALA A 24 5.76 -6.72 8.91
N ILE A 25 4.74 -7.57 8.70
CA ILE A 25 4.10 -8.34 9.79
C ILE A 25 5.12 -9.24 10.49
N ASP A 26 5.92 -9.98 9.73
CA ASP A 26 6.95 -10.87 10.30
C ASP A 26 8.04 -10.09 11.05
N ASN A 27 8.22 -8.81 10.74
CA ASN A 27 9.14 -7.88 11.39
C ASN A 27 8.46 -6.95 12.42
N GLY A 28 7.22 -7.22 12.83
CA GLY A 28 6.56 -6.55 13.94
C GLY A 28 5.60 -5.42 13.59
N LEU A 29 5.11 -5.34 12.35
CA LEU A 29 3.96 -4.49 12.03
C LEU A 29 2.73 -4.99 12.79
N ALA A 30 2.05 -4.08 13.51
CA ALA A 30 0.82 -4.43 14.19
C ALA A 30 -0.30 -4.76 13.17
N GLU A 31 -0.83 -5.98 13.25
CA GLU A 31 -1.89 -6.43 12.34
C GLU A 31 -3.22 -5.66 12.48
N SER A 32 -3.38 -4.90 13.57
CA SER A 32 -4.54 -4.01 13.76
C SER A 32 -4.68 -2.97 12.63
N TYR A 33 -3.57 -2.55 12.01
CA TYR A 33 -3.57 -1.63 10.87
C TYR A 33 -4.18 -2.23 9.59
N LEU A 34 -4.37 -3.54 9.56
CA LEU A 34 -4.92 -4.28 8.40
C LEU A 34 -6.35 -4.79 8.65
N LYS A 35 -6.89 -4.61 9.87
CA LYS A 35 -8.25 -5.00 10.24
C LYS A 35 -9.21 -3.85 10.02
N VAL A 36 -9.42 -3.49 8.77
CA VAL A 36 -10.15 -2.29 8.32
C VAL A 36 -11.25 -2.66 7.34
N ASP A 37 -12.21 -1.77 7.17
CA ASP A 37 -13.34 -1.98 6.27
C ASP A 37 -12.99 -1.54 4.83
N LYS A 38 -12.23 -0.45 4.66
CA LYS A 38 -11.92 0.12 3.35
C LYS A 38 -10.42 0.31 3.14
N LEU A 39 -9.91 -0.27 2.06
CA LEU A 39 -8.51 -0.25 1.70
C LEU A 39 -8.29 0.27 0.27
N LEU A 40 -7.46 1.29 0.11
CA LEU A 40 -6.87 1.66 -1.17
C LEU A 40 -5.47 1.05 -1.28
N TYR A 41 -5.28 0.15 -2.22
CA TYR A 41 -4.02 -0.52 -2.51
C TYR A 41 -3.41 0.03 -3.80
N ILE A 42 -2.27 0.69 -3.71
CA ILE A 42 -1.54 1.28 -4.83
C ILE A 42 -0.34 0.41 -5.20
N GLY A 43 -0.30 -0.06 -6.43
CA GLY A 43 0.68 -1.04 -6.92
C GLY A 43 0.19 -2.47 -6.76
N ALA A 44 -1.02 -2.74 -7.26
CA ALA A 44 -1.69 -4.04 -7.11
C ALA A 44 -0.94 -5.19 -7.80
N ALA A 45 -0.15 -4.88 -8.84
CA ALA A 45 0.50 -5.86 -9.71
C ALA A 45 -0.50 -6.95 -10.16
N HIS A 46 -0.14 -8.22 -10.06
CA HIS A 46 -1.02 -9.35 -10.41
C HIS A 46 -1.90 -9.85 -9.24
N GLY A 47 -1.93 -9.12 -8.10
CA GLY A 47 -2.85 -9.38 -6.98
C GLY A 47 -2.36 -10.35 -5.90
N TYR A 48 -1.10 -10.78 -5.92
CA TYR A 48 -0.57 -11.73 -4.92
C TYR A 48 -0.82 -11.29 -3.47
N THR A 49 -0.39 -10.10 -3.09
CA THR A 49 -0.57 -9.59 -1.72
C THR A 49 -2.06 -9.40 -1.40
N ILE A 50 -2.84 -8.89 -2.35
CA ILE A 50 -4.29 -8.64 -2.18
C ILE A 50 -5.04 -9.95 -1.89
N THR A 51 -4.74 -11.03 -2.63
CA THR A 51 -5.35 -12.34 -2.40
C THR A 51 -5.13 -12.84 -0.98
N HIS A 52 -3.90 -12.70 -0.48
CA HIS A 52 -3.58 -13.12 0.89
C HIS A 52 -4.16 -12.20 1.95
N LEU A 53 -4.17 -10.88 1.73
CA LEU A 53 -4.87 -9.94 2.62
C LEU A 53 -6.33 -10.31 2.77
N TYR A 54 -6.99 -10.58 1.66
CA TYR A 54 -8.40 -10.95 1.63
C TYR A 54 -8.68 -12.25 2.40
N GLN A 55 -7.79 -13.24 2.27
CA GLN A 55 -7.91 -14.52 2.99
C GLN A 55 -7.71 -14.37 4.50
N HIS A 56 -6.78 -13.51 4.94
CA HIS A 56 -6.41 -13.36 6.35
C HIS A 56 -7.24 -12.32 7.09
N TYR A 57 -7.73 -11.29 6.39
CA TYR A 57 -8.50 -10.18 6.96
C TYR A 57 -9.88 -10.10 6.33
N THR A 58 -10.77 -11.00 6.74
CA THR A 58 -12.12 -11.21 6.17
C THR A 58 -13.08 -10.03 6.36
N LYS A 59 -12.67 -8.94 6.99
CA LYS A 59 -13.48 -7.75 7.24
C LYS A 59 -13.36 -6.66 6.18
N ILE A 60 -12.46 -6.80 5.20
CA ILE A 60 -12.33 -5.79 4.14
C ILE A 60 -13.62 -5.79 3.32
N LEU A 61 -14.42 -4.74 3.47
CA LEU A 61 -15.70 -4.57 2.79
C LEU A 61 -15.53 -3.96 1.40
N GLU A 62 -14.52 -3.09 1.23
CA GLU A 62 -14.21 -2.44 -0.03
C GLU A 62 -12.69 -2.38 -0.24
N LEU A 63 -12.22 -2.92 -1.34
CA LEU A 63 -10.81 -2.86 -1.73
C LEU A 63 -10.69 -2.22 -3.11
N TYR A 64 -10.02 -1.07 -3.16
CA TYR A 64 -9.69 -0.37 -4.40
C TYR A 64 -8.24 -0.64 -4.76
N ALA A 65 -8.00 -1.26 -5.91
CA ALA A 65 -6.69 -1.74 -6.32
C ALA A 65 -6.19 -0.99 -7.56
N VAL A 66 -5.27 -0.05 -7.37
CA VAL A 66 -4.70 0.76 -8.44
C VAL A 66 -3.44 0.13 -8.99
N GLU A 67 -3.39 -0.05 -10.29
CA GLU A 67 -2.22 -0.51 -11.03
C GLU A 67 -2.11 0.26 -12.36
N LYS A 68 -0.89 0.70 -12.71
CA LYS A 68 -0.68 1.47 -13.94
C LYS A 68 -0.26 0.61 -15.13
N SER A 69 0.27 -0.59 -14.90
CA SER A 69 0.67 -1.52 -15.95
C SER A 69 -0.57 -2.25 -16.49
N ASP A 70 -0.84 -2.06 -17.77
CA ASP A 70 -1.91 -2.77 -18.46
C ASP A 70 -1.71 -4.30 -18.42
N GLU A 71 -0.47 -4.76 -18.55
CA GLU A 71 -0.11 -6.18 -18.45
C GLU A 71 -0.43 -6.74 -17.06
N MET A 72 0.00 -6.05 -15.98
CA MET A 72 -0.26 -6.48 -14.61
C MET A 72 -1.76 -6.42 -14.28
N MET A 73 -2.46 -5.38 -14.73
CA MET A 73 -3.89 -5.26 -14.53
C MET A 73 -4.66 -6.40 -15.23
N ARG A 74 -4.28 -6.78 -16.45
CA ARG A 74 -4.89 -7.93 -17.14
C ARG A 74 -4.71 -9.24 -16.37
N ALA A 75 -3.55 -9.43 -15.74
CA ALA A 75 -3.31 -10.57 -14.87
C ALA A 75 -4.10 -10.49 -13.54
N PHE A 76 -4.37 -9.28 -13.06
CA PHE A 76 -5.11 -9.07 -11.81
C PHE A 76 -6.63 -9.20 -11.96
N ILE A 77 -7.22 -8.81 -13.08
CA ILE A 77 -8.69 -8.82 -13.29
C ILE A 77 -9.32 -10.17 -12.93
N PRO A 78 -8.83 -11.33 -13.41
CA PRO A 78 -9.40 -12.62 -13.02
C PRO A 78 -9.32 -12.92 -11.52
N VAL A 79 -8.26 -12.46 -10.86
CA VAL A 79 -8.10 -12.58 -9.41
C VAL A 79 -9.13 -11.69 -8.69
N ALA A 80 -9.27 -10.45 -9.13
CA ALA A 80 -10.22 -9.50 -8.54
C ALA A 80 -11.68 -9.98 -8.65
N GLN A 81 -12.03 -10.70 -9.71
CA GLN A 81 -13.37 -11.30 -9.87
C GLN A 81 -13.69 -12.36 -8.81
N ASP A 82 -12.67 -12.99 -8.23
CA ASP A 82 -12.82 -13.98 -7.17
C ASP A 82 -12.83 -13.34 -5.77
N LEU A 83 -12.50 -12.07 -5.66
CA LEU A 83 -12.40 -11.33 -4.41
C LEU A 83 -13.59 -10.35 -4.30
N PRO A 84 -14.65 -10.70 -3.52
CA PRO A 84 -15.81 -9.83 -3.38
C PRO A 84 -15.43 -8.40 -2.99
N ASN A 85 -16.14 -7.41 -3.56
CA ASN A 85 -15.94 -5.98 -3.28
C ASN A 85 -14.55 -5.43 -3.62
N THR A 86 -13.82 -6.10 -4.51
CA THR A 86 -12.53 -5.62 -5.04
C THR A 86 -12.77 -4.89 -6.36
N VAL A 87 -12.31 -3.63 -6.42
CA VAL A 87 -12.42 -2.77 -7.61
C VAL A 87 -11.04 -2.60 -8.23
N PRO A 88 -10.73 -3.27 -9.35
CA PRO A 88 -9.50 -3.05 -10.08
C PRO A 88 -9.56 -1.72 -10.84
N ILE A 89 -8.53 -0.89 -10.70
CA ILE A 89 -8.45 0.46 -11.30
C ILE A 89 -7.16 0.57 -12.11
N LEU A 90 -7.27 0.60 -13.43
CA LEU A 90 -6.13 0.86 -14.31
C LEU A 90 -5.89 2.37 -14.37
N ALA A 91 -4.91 2.86 -13.61
CA ALA A 91 -4.60 4.28 -13.51
C ALA A 91 -3.17 4.54 -13.03
N ASP A 92 -2.64 5.74 -13.30
CA ASP A 92 -1.39 6.20 -12.70
C ASP A 92 -1.68 6.90 -11.36
N ALA A 93 -1.16 6.36 -10.28
CA ALA A 93 -1.32 6.91 -8.93
C ALA A 93 -0.73 8.32 -8.74
N GLN A 94 0.06 8.81 -9.69
CA GLN A 94 0.53 10.21 -9.71
C GLN A 94 -0.59 11.22 -9.93
N ALA A 95 -1.72 10.79 -10.49
CA ALA A 95 -2.88 11.62 -10.79
C ALA A 95 -4.13 11.11 -10.05
N PRO A 96 -4.20 11.24 -8.71
CA PRO A 96 -5.29 10.66 -7.91
C PRO A 96 -6.68 11.12 -8.33
N ASP A 97 -6.84 12.36 -8.79
CA ASP A 97 -8.13 12.88 -9.27
C ASP A 97 -8.64 12.18 -10.53
N SER A 98 -7.74 11.60 -11.34
CA SER A 98 -8.13 10.92 -12.58
C SER A 98 -8.96 9.65 -12.32
N PHE A 99 -8.81 9.02 -11.16
CA PHE A 99 -9.52 7.81 -10.77
C PHE A 99 -10.39 7.97 -9.51
N ALA A 100 -10.51 9.19 -8.98
CA ALA A 100 -11.28 9.46 -7.77
C ALA A 100 -12.75 9.05 -7.88
N HIS A 101 -13.31 9.07 -9.09
CA HIS A 101 -14.71 8.67 -9.34
C HIS A 101 -14.97 7.16 -9.09
N TYR A 102 -13.92 6.32 -9.03
CA TYR A 102 -14.05 4.91 -8.62
C TYR A 102 -14.05 4.72 -7.10
N ILE A 103 -13.63 5.73 -6.33
CA ILE A 103 -13.48 5.68 -4.87
C ILE A 103 -14.42 6.73 -4.26
N PRO A 104 -15.71 6.41 -4.11
CA PRO A 104 -16.74 7.40 -3.79
C PRO A 104 -16.71 7.89 -2.33
N THR A 105 -15.98 7.18 -1.46
CA THR A 105 -15.87 7.50 -0.03
C THR A 105 -14.40 7.45 0.39
N GLU A 106 -14.07 8.13 1.49
CA GLU A 106 -12.75 8.01 2.10
C GLU A 106 -12.49 6.56 2.56
N VAL A 107 -11.21 6.19 2.64
CA VAL A 107 -10.74 4.86 3.03
C VAL A 107 -10.05 4.90 4.39
N ASP A 108 -10.05 3.77 5.08
CA ASP A 108 -9.40 3.62 6.40
C ASP A 108 -7.89 3.44 6.26
N VAL A 109 -7.46 2.82 5.16
CA VAL A 109 -6.05 2.60 4.88
C VAL A 109 -5.72 2.93 3.44
N VAL A 110 -4.62 3.66 3.26
CA VAL A 110 -3.92 3.79 1.97
C VAL A 110 -2.61 3.01 2.09
N PHE A 111 -2.49 1.91 1.36
CA PHE A 111 -1.24 1.17 1.24
C PHE A 111 -0.60 1.39 -0.12
N GLN A 112 0.70 1.71 -0.15
CA GLN A 112 1.44 1.90 -1.39
C GLN A 112 2.67 0.99 -1.45
N ASP A 113 2.80 0.23 -2.54
CA ASP A 113 3.96 -0.58 -2.91
C ASP A 113 4.32 -0.36 -4.39
N ILE A 114 4.98 0.76 -4.67
CA ILE A 114 5.47 1.10 -6.01
C ILE A 114 6.95 1.44 -5.99
N ALA A 115 7.66 1.20 -7.11
CA ALA A 115 9.09 1.47 -7.25
C ALA A 115 9.34 2.68 -8.18
N GLN A 116 8.88 3.87 -7.77
CA GLN A 116 9.08 5.12 -8.51
C GLN A 116 9.98 6.08 -7.74
N LYS A 117 10.66 6.99 -8.46
CA LYS A 117 11.55 7.96 -7.83
C LYS A 117 10.82 8.89 -6.87
N ASN A 118 9.60 9.29 -7.20
CA ASN A 118 8.74 10.21 -6.45
C ASN A 118 7.69 9.48 -5.59
N GLN A 119 7.98 8.26 -5.14
CA GLN A 119 7.01 7.41 -4.42
C GLN A 119 6.46 8.06 -3.14
N VAL A 120 7.24 8.89 -2.43
CA VAL A 120 6.75 9.62 -1.25
C VAL A 120 5.69 10.67 -1.63
N SER A 121 5.95 11.47 -2.67
CA SER A 121 4.99 12.48 -3.12
C SER A 121 3.69 11.87 -3.67
N ILE A 122 3.80 10.73 -4.36
CA ILE A 122 2.63 9.96 -4.83
C ILE A 122 1.80 9.49 -3.64
N PHE A 123 2.45 8.92 -2.65
CA PHE A 123 1.79 8.45 -1.43
C PHE A 123 1.05 9.57 -0.71
N LEU A 124 1.71 10.70 -0.49
CA LEU A 124 1.14 11.88 0.15
C LEU A 124 -0.09 12.42 -0.60
N ALA A 125 0.00 12.51 -1.93
CA ALA A 125 -1.13 12.96 -2.74
C ALA A 125 -2.35 12.03 -2.63
N ASN A 126 -2.11 10.71 -2.58
CA ASN A 126 -3.19 9.73 -2.42
C ASN A 126 -3.76 9.72 -0.99
N CYS A 127 -2.91 9.85 0.04
CA CYS A 127 -3.40 10.00 1.41
C CYS A 127 -4.26 11.25 1.55
N LYS A 128 -3.78 12.40 1.07
CA LYS A 128 -4.55 13.66 1.11
C LYS A 128 -5.90 13.56 0.40
N ARG A 129 -5.96 12.76 -0.67
CA ARG A 129 -7.16 12.66 -1.51
C ARG A 129 -8.19 11.66 -1.00
N PHE A 130 -7.74 10.57 -0.37
CA PHE A 130 -8.60 9.43 -0.08
C PHE A 130 -8.61 8.98 1.38
N LEU A 131 -7.57 9.27 2.16
CA LEU A 131 -7.49 8.78 3.55
C LEU A 131 -8.43 9.57 4.45
N ASN A 132 -9.23 8.88 5.27
CA ASN A 132 -10.07 9.54 6.27
C ASN A 132 -9.22 10.10 7.44
N ASN A 133 -9.80 10.99 8.23
CA ASN A 133 -9.08 11.70 9.30
C ASN A 133 -8.50 10.79 10.39
N HIS A 134 -9.01 9.57 10.55
CA HIS A 134 -8.51 8.57 11.51
C HIS A 134 -7.78 7.42 10.81
N GLY A 135 -7.58 7.56 9.53
CA GLY A 135 -7.01 6.53 8.68
C GLY A 135 -5.49 6.37 8.86
N VAL A 136 -4.99 5.28 8.33
CA VAL A 136 -3.58 4.89 8.40
C VAL A 136 -2.99 4.84 7.00
N GLY A 137 -1.89 5.57 6.80
CA GLY A 137 -1.07 5.42 5.61
C GLY A 137 0.04 4.39 5.83
N LEU A 138 0.18 3.46 4.90
CA LEU A 138 1.22 2.43 4.89
C LEU A 138 2.07 2.59 3.62
N LEU A 139 3.30 3.08 3.75
CA LEU A 139 4.22 3.28 2.63
C LEU A 139 5.34 2.23 2.66
N ALA A 140 5.31 1.29 1.72
CA ALA A 140 6.44 0.41 1.46
C ALA A 140 7.44 1.11 0.52
N LEU A 141 8.52 1.64 1.08
CA LEU A 141 9.50 2.44 0.37
C LEU A 141 10.69 1.59 -0.07
N LYS A 142 11.07 1.70 -1.34
CA LYS A 142 12.26 1.10 -1.94
C LYS A 142 13.35 2.16 -2.14
N ALA A 143 14.38 2.18 -1.29
CA ALA A 143 15.41 3.21 -1.34
C ALA A 143 16.15 3.31 -2.69
N PRO A 144 16.59 2.22 -3.35
CA PRO A 144 17.27 2.30 -4.65
C PRO A 144 16.42 2.85 -5.80
N ALA A 145 15.08 2.83 -5.67
CA ALA A 145 14.20 3.43 -6.68
C ALA A 145 14.17 4.96 -6.59
N ILE A 146 14.45 5.54 -5.42
CA ILE A 146 14.57 6.98 -5.21
C ILE A 146 15.96 7.45 -5.62
N ASN A 147 16.99 6.81 -5.06
CA ASN A 147 18.39 7.11 -5.38
C ASN A 147 19.24 5.84 -5.27
N SER A 148 19.69 5.34 -6.42
CA SER A 148 20.45 4.09 -6.50
C SER A 148 21.92 4.22 -6.06
N THR A 149 22.43 5.44 -5.89
CA THR A 149 23.82 5.72 -5.51
C THR A 149 23.97 6.19 -4.07
N ALA A 150 22.86 6.58 -3.42
CA ALA A 150 22.87 7.01 -2.02
C ALA A 150 22.82 5.80 -1.07
N GLU A 151 23.35 6.00 0.13
CA GLU A 151 23.19 5.03 1.21
C GLU A 151 21.70 4.91 1.57
N PRO A 152 21.16 3.69 1.67
CA PRO A 152 19.74 3.48 1.96
C PRO A 152 19.25 4.20 3.23
N ALA A 153 20.09 4.27 4.27
CA ALA A 153 19.76 4.95 5.52
C ALA A 153 19.48 6.45 5.31
N ALA A 154 20.26 7.11 4.44
CA ALA A 154 20.04 8.53 4.12
C ALA A 154 18.74 8.74 3.34
N VAL A 155 18.42 7.83 2.41
CA VAL A 155 17.15 7.88 1.67
C VAL A 155 15.95 7.69 2.59
N PHE A 156 16.04 6.76 3.54
CA PHE A 156 14.99 6.55 4.54
C PHE A 156 14.78 7.75 5.46
N ALA A 157 15.88 8.37 5.94
CA ALA A 157 15.80 9.57 6.78
C ALA A 157 15.15 10.74 6.03
N GLU A 158 15.51 10.97 4.77
CA GLU A 158 14.90 12.03 3.96
C GLU A 158 13.43 11.76 3.67
N ALA A 159 13.06 10.50 3.37
CA ALA A 159 11.67 10.13 3.17
C ALA A 159 10.82 10.38 4.42
N ARG A 160 11.33 10.03 5.60
CA ARG A 160 10.69 10.35 6.89
C ARG A 160 10.50 11.87 7.05
N SER A 161 11.58 12.62 6.85
CA SER A 161 11.52 14.08 6.96
C SER A 161 10.52 14.70 5.99
N GLN A 162 10.42 14.16 4.77
CA GLN A 162 9.42 14.61 3.80
C GLN A 162 7.99 14.31 4.28
N LEU A 163 7.72 13.10 4.79
CA LEU A 163 6.42 12.74 5.34
C LEU A 163 6.00 13.71 6.45
N GLU A 164 6.91 13.98 7.39
CA GLU A 164 6.66 14.89 8.53
C GLU A 164 6.46 16.35 8.10
N ARG A 165 7.26 16.87 7.17
CA ARG A 165 7.09 18.24 6.62
C ARG A 165 5.75 18.43 5.90
N GLU A 166 5.23 17.36 5.30
CA GLU A 166 3.96 17.39 4.55
C GLU A 166 2.74 17.04 5.43
N GLY A 167 2.90 17.10 6.76
CA GLY A 167 1.80 16.96 7.72
C GLY A 167 1.42 15.52 8.06
N MET A 168 2.36 14.57 7.92
CA MET A 168 2.15 13.22 8.42
C MET A 168 2.92 12.98 9.72
N THR A 169 2.31 12.27 10.66
CA THR A 169 3.00 11.75 11.85
C THR A 169 3.43 10.32 11.60
N VAL A 170 4.73 10.06 11.61
CA VAL A 170 5.28 8.70 11.50
C VAL A 170 5.20 8.02 12.86
N VAL A 171 4.32 7.02 12.98
CA VAL A 171 4.07 6.29 14.25
C VAL A 171 4.84 4.99 14.36
N GLN A 172 5.22 4.39 13.24
CA GLN A 172 6.06 3.19 13.21
C GLN A 172 6.91 3.15 11.94
N GLU A 173 8.13 2.63 12.07
CA GLU A 173 8.98 2.25 10.95
C GLU A 173 9.36 0.77 11.10
N VAL A 174 9.20 0.01 10.03
CA VAL A 174 9.53 -1.41 10.02
C VAL A 174 10.54 -1.68 8.91
N SER A 175 11.73 -2.17 9.26
CA SER A 175 12.67 -2.70 8.27
C SER A 175 12.07 -3.95 7.62
N LEU A 176 12.15 -4.05 6.30
CA LEU A 176 11.68 -5.25 5.61
C LEU A 176 12.80 -6.29 5.37
N GLU A 177 14.01 -6.03 5.86
CA GLU A 177 15.07 -7.03 5.84
C GLU A 177 14.82 -8.13 6.90
N PRO A 178 15.25 -9.35 6.66
CA PRO A 178 16.06 -9.81 5.52
C PRO A 178 15.26 -10.13 4.24
N TYR A 179 13.94 -10.05 4.27
CA TYR A 179 13.06 -10.50 3.19
C TYR A 179 13.11 -9.62 1.94
N GLN A 180 13.19 -8.29 2.17
CA GLN A 180 13.15 -7.26 1.12
C GLN A 180 14.32 -6.29 1.34
N LYS A 181 15.44 -6.51 0.64
CA LYS A 181 16.65 -5.66 0.77
C LYS A 181 16.36 -4.20 0.42
N HIS A 182 16.84 -3.29 1.26
CA HIS A 182 16.73 -1.84 1.07
C HIS A 182 15.28 -1.35 0.97
N HIS A 183 14.37 -2.03 1.69
CA HIS A 183 12.99 -1.60 1.84
C HIS A 183 12.67 -1.31 3.30
N ARG A 184 11.80 -0.31 3.49
CA ARG A 184 11.24 0.05 4.80
C ARG A 184 9.76 0.36 4.62
N LEU A 185 8.96 -0.04 5.60
CA LEU A 185 7.55 0.34 5.68
C LEU A 185 7.40 1.44 6.73
N TYR A 186 6.75 2.53 6.35
CA TYR A 186 6.31 3.61 7.24
C TYR A 186 4.83 3.46 7.51
N VAL A 187 4.47 3.60 8.78
CA VAL A 187 3.08 3.74 9.23
C VAL A 187 2.89 5.20 9.62
N VAL A 188 1.93 5.85 8.99
CA VAL A 188 1.66 7.26 9.22
C VAL A 188 0.19 7.53 9.48
N HIS A 189 -0.09 8.59 10.26
CA HIS A 189 -1.38 9.23 10.35
C HIS A 189 -1.29 10.65 9.81
N GLN A 190 -2.39 11.21 9.36
CA GLN A 190 -2.45 12.65 9.16
C GLN A 190 -2.20 13.32 10.52
N ALA A 191 -1.33 14.32 10.55
CA ALA A 191 -1.14 15.10 11.77
C ALA A 191 -2.48 15.76 12.10
N ASP A 192 -3.03 15.46 13.26
CA ASP A 192 -4.23 16.13 13.72
C ASP A 192 -3.97 17.63 13.72
N ASP A 193 -4.86 18.44 13.14
CA ASP A 193 -4.93 19.88 13.31
C ASP A 193 -5.35 20.23 14.75
N TYR A 194 -4.82 19.48 15.74
CA TYR A 194 -4.93 19.79 17.15
C TYR A 194 -3.94 20.91 17.51
N ASN A 195 -4.11 22.06 16.87
CA ASN A 195 -3.63 23.29 17.41
C ASN A 195 -4.74 24.34 17.31
N TYR A 196 -5.03 24.88 18.48
CA TYR A 196 -5.86 26.04 18.81
C TYR A 196 -7.25 25.70 19.37
N PHE A 197 -7.22 25.36 20.69
CA PHE A 197 -7.95 26.22 21.63
C PHE A 197 -7.28 26.12 23.00
#